data_aceb1baa2e94ec36ec7b07be4d3f1430
#
_entry.id   aceb1baa2e94ec36ec7b07be4d3f1430
#
_cell.length_a   1.000
_cell.length_b   1.000
_cell.length_c   1.000
_cell.angle_alpha   90.00
_cell.angle_beta   90.00
_cell.angle_gamma   90.00
#
_symmetry.space_group_name_H-M   'P 1'
#
loop_
_entity.id
_entity.type
_entity.pdbx_description
1 polymer ?
#
loop_
_entity_poly.entity_id
_entity_poly.type
_entity_poly.pdbx_seq_one_letter_code
_entity_poly.pdbx_strand_id
1 'polypeptide(L)'
;IGESLLAYSREQDQLEADDPFTTERAPWPDYEALARPEGAFFCRWTDENCRVRVLSSWNEAPALSEADKTVLDRYRTFMTMDGFQSLAKPSVHEPMPSFHYLLSGHRLVMLEALREADRGDPEAAVRLLESTLDRVRTQLVRADTIIGKMVYLALMSENLDVLSEILARHGYDLAPEVPPMTRAERDFTLAMAREFAMGYYMYQSLDRHPQFFDTSSDNTWTPGWWVRAVFKPNMTINSVLPAYLQAIELSQLTPKDYREQVNEAAEIEVKASWLRNPTGTILARAGGPAFQNYVTEAFNIHGKLSLLNQVIAFKGVPD
;
A
#
# COMPACT_ATOMS: atom_id res chain seq x y z
N ILE A 1 -4.90 -10.16 -20.79
CA ILE A 1 -4.34 -9.01 -20.05
C ILE A 1 -3.03 -9.42 -19.37
N GLY A 2 -2.97 -10.51 -18.62
CA GLY A 2 -1.76 -10.89 -17.88
C GLY A 2 -0.54 -11.20 -18.76
N GLU A 3 -0.72 -11.89 -19.87
CA GLU A 3 0.37 -12.20 -20.81
C GLU A 3 0.89 -10.94 -21.51
N SER A 4 -0.01 -10.03 -21.93
CA SER A 4 0.35 -8.75 -22.52
C SER A 4 1.11 -7.86 -21.55
N LEU A 5 0.67 -7.79 -20.29
CA LEU A 5 1.39 -7.05 -19.23
C LEU A 5 2.77 -7.64 -18.95
N LEU A 6 2.88 -8.97 -18.92
CA LEU A 6 4.16 -9.65 -18.69
C LEU A 6 5.14 -9.44 -19.86
N ALA A 7 4.63 -9.46 -21.11
CA ALA A 7 5.44 -9.16 -22.30
C ALA A 7 5.97 -7.72 -22.25
N TYR A 8 5.08 -6.76 -21.97
CA TYR A 8 5.43 -5.36 -21.78
C TYR A 8 6.47 -5.18 -20.66
N SER A 9 6.28 -5.84 -19.52
CA SER A 9 7.23 -5.77 -18.39
C SER A 9 8.62 -6.29 -18.79
N ARG A 10 8.71 -7.38 -19.55
CA ARG A 10 9.98 -7.92 -20.05
C ARG A 10 10.67 -6.98 -21.02
N GLU A 11 9.91 -6.31 -21.88
CA GLU A 11 10.46 -5.29 -22.77
C GLU A 11 11.01 -4.10 -21.98
N GLN A 12 10.30 -3.66 -20.93
CA GLN A 12 10.78 -2.60 -20.04
C GLN A 12 12.05 -3.02 -19.29
N ASP A 13 12.15 -4.27 -18.84
CA ASP A 13 13.34 -4.81 -18.20
C ASP A 13 14.56 -4.77 -19.12
N GLN A 14 14.39 -4.98 -20.43
CA GLN A 14 15.46 -4.87 -21.43
C GLN A 14 15.89 -3.42 -21.63
N LEU A 15 14.93 -2.49 -21.78
CA LEU A 15 15.21 -1.05 -21.88
C LEU A 15 15.93 -0.52 -20.63
N GLU A 16 15.55 -0.99 -19.45
CA GLU A 16 16.20 -0.63 -18.20
C GLU A 16 17.63 -1.18 -18.10
N ALA A 17 17.92 -2.33 -18.71
CA ALA A 17 19.27 -2.87 -18.77
C ALA A 17 20.21 -1.99 -19.62
N ASP A 18 19.65 -1.35 -20.66
CA ASP A 18 20.39 -0.45 -21.56
C ASP A 18 20.53 0.96 -20.97
N ASP A 19 19.42 1.51 -20.41
CA ASP A 19 19.39 2.82 -19.72
C ASP A 19 18.37 2.82 -18.57
N PRO A 20 18.80 2.51 -17.32
CA PRO A 20 17.90 2.45 -16.17
C PRO A 20 17.32 3.80 -15.75
N PHE A 21 17.76 4.90 -16.33
CA PHE A 21 17.31 6.27 -16.03
C PHE A 21 16.46 6.87 -17.14
N THR A 22 16.21 6.12 -18.21
CA THR A 22 15.31 6.62 -19.27
C THR A 22 13.91 6.87 -18.70
N THR A 23 13.38 8.05 -18.99
CA THR A 23 12.01 8.42 -18.62
C THR A 23 11.03 8.22 -19.77
N GLU A 24 11.55 8.04 -20.99
CA GLU A 24 10.74 7.82 -22.19
C GLU A 24 10.35 6.34 -22.28
N ARG A 25 9.14 6.04 -21.84
CA ARG A 25 8.55 4.71 -21.94
C ARG A 25 7.28 4.79 -22.75
N ALA A 26 7.16 3.90 -23.72
CA ALA A 26 5.89 3.73 -24.39
C ALA A 26 4.83 3.33 -23.36
N PRO A 27 3.63 3.92 -23.39
CA PRO A 27 2.54 3.46 -22.55
C PRO A 27 2.18 2.01 -22.95
N TRP A 28 1.71 1.23 -21.97
CA TRP A 28 1.19 -0.10 -22.29
C TRP A 28 0.08 0.01 -23.35
N PRO A 29 0.23 -0.62 -24.54
CA PRO A 29 -0.62 -0.32 -25.69
C PRO A 29 -2.09 -0.71 -25.52
N ASP A 30 -2.37 -1.71 -24.67
CA ASP A 30 -3.71 -2.21 -24.42
C ASP A 30 -4.36 -1.56 -23.18
N TYR A 31 -3.75 -0.47 -22.66
CA TYR A 31 -4.27 0.20 -21.47
C TYR A 31 -5.35 1.22 -21.85
N GLU A 32 -6.59 0.87 -21.59
CA GLU A 32 -7.72 1.80 -21.63
C GLU A 32 -8.01 2.29 -20.22
N ALA A 33 -7.77 3.58 -19.98
CA ALA A 33 -8.05 4.21 -18.69
C ALA A 33 -9.56 4.33 -18.49
N LEU A 34 -10.05 3.76 -17.38
CA LEU A 34 -11.43 4.00 -16.95
C LEU A 34 -11.61 5.43 -16.46
N ALA A 35 -12.79 6.01 -16.65
CA ALA A 35 -13.13 7.25 -15.97
C ALA A 35 -13.08 7.04 -14.45
N ARG A 36 -12.52 8.01 -13.75
CA ARG A 36 -12.47 7.98 -12.28
C ARG A 36 -13.81 8.43 -11.72
N PRO A 37 -14.36 7.71 -10.73
CA PRO A 37 -15.47 8.22 -9.95
C PRO A 37 -15.10 9.57 -9.31
N GLU A 38 -15.98 10.54 -9.42
CA GLU A 38 -15.79 11.90 -8.92
C GLU A 38 -16.86 12.28 -7.90
N GLY A 39 -16.60 13.34 -7.15
CA GLY A 39 -17.52 13.90 -6.17
C GLY A 39 -17.03 13.82 -4.73
N ALA A 40 -17.81 14.40 -3.84
CA ALA A 40 -17.45 14.56 -2.42
C ALA A 40 -17.23 13.22 -1.69
N PHE A 41 -17.87 12.15 -2.13
CA PHE A 41 -17.72 10.80 -1.58
C PHE A 41 -16.34 10.19 -1.86
N PHE A 42 -15.66 10.62 -2.93
CA PHE A 42 -14.35 10.08 -3.33
C PHE A 42 -13.17 10.92 -2.83
N CYS A 43 -13.39 11.83 -1.88
CA CYS A 43 -12.33 12.57 -1.22
C CYS A 43 -11.39 11.61 -0.43
N ARG A 44 -10.27 12.11 0.08
CA ARG A 44 -9.29 11.30 0.80
C ARG A 44 -9.81 10.94 2.20
N TRP A 45 -10.23 9.70 2.43
CA TRP A 45 -10.79 9.22 3.71
C TRP A 45 -9.76 9.15 4.86
N THR A 46 -8.49 9.20 4.57
CA THR A 46 -7.45 9.39 5.59
C THR A 46 -7.47 10.81 6.19
N ASP A 47 -8.13 11.76 5.53
CA ASP A 47 -8.44 13.08 6.07
C ASP A 47 -9.73 12.97 6.91
N GLU A 48 -9.63 13.27 8.19
CA GLU A 48 -10.75 13.20 9.13
C GLU A 48 -11.94 14.06 8.69
N ASN A 49 -11.71 15.27 8.19
CA ASN A 49 -12.77 16.15 7.71
C ASN A 49 -13.49 15.54 6.50
N CYS A 50 -12.76 14.88 5.61
CA CYS A 50 -13.37 14.17 4.50
C CYS A 50 -14.23 13.01 4.99
N ARG A 51 -13.70 12.15 5.87
CA ARG A 51 -14.39 10.99 6.41
C ARG A 51 -15.67 11.38 7.14
N VAL A 52 -15.62 12.33 8.05
CA VAL A 52 -16.80 12.82 8.80
C VAL A 52 -17.86 13.34 7.84
N ARG A 53 -17.46 14.15 6.85
CA ARG A 53 -18.41 14.67 5.85
C ARG A 53 -19.07 13.55 5.05
N VAL A 54 -18.28 12.57 4.58
CA VAL A 54 -18.80 11.43 3.81
C VAL A 54 -19.82 10.64 4.62
N LEU A 55 -19.50 10.31 5.88
CA LEU A 55 -20.39 9.53 6.74
C LEU A 55 -21.63 10.32 7.20
N SER A 56 -21.62 11.66 7.16
CA SER A 56 -22.78 12.49 7.49
C SER A 56 -23.67 12.84 6.29
N SER A 57 -23.17 12.80 5.06
CA SER A 57 -23.88 13.27 3.86
C SER A 57 -23.83 12.31 2.66
N TRP A 58 -23.60 11.01 2.89
CA TRP A 58 -23.53 10.00 1.83
C TRP A 58 -24.84 9.87 1.03
N ASN A 59 -25.98 10.19 1.62
CA ASN A 59 -27.30 10.20 0.98
C ASN A 59 -27.42 11.28 -0.12
N GLU A 60 -26.57 12.29 -0.11
CA GLU A 60 -26.46 13.31 -1.15
C GLU A 60 -25.65 12.84 -2.37
N ALA A 61 -25.00 11.68 -2.26
CA ALA A 61 -24.24 11.12 -3.37
C ALA A 61 -25.16 10.80 -4.55
N PRO A 62 -24.79 11.19 -5.79
CA PRO A 62 -25.62 10.97 -6.97
C PRO A 62 -25.79 9.47 -7.26
N ALA A 63 -26.75 9.14 -8.10
CA ALA A 63 -26.86 7.80 -8.65
C ALA A 63 -25.57 7.42 -9.41
N LEU A 64 -25.21 6.13 -9.38
CA LEU A 64 -24.01 5.65 -10.06
C LEU A 64 -24.12 5.85 -11.58
N SER A 65 -23.12 6.49 -12.16
CA SER A 65 -22.95 6.56 -13.60
C SER A 65 -22.59 5.19 -14.19
N GLU A 66 -22.66 5.02 -15.50
CA GLU A 66 -22.20 3.77 -16.17
C GLU A 66 -20.69 3.53 -15.95
N ALA A 67 -19.90 4.60 -15.87
CA ALA A 67 -18.49 4.51 -15.53
C ALA A 67 -18.28 3.98 -14.11
N ASP A 68 -19.04 4.49 -13.13
CA ASP A 68 -18.99 4.01 -11.73
C ASP A 68 -19.37 2.53 -11.63
N LYS A 69 -20.42 2.11 -12.34
CA LYS A 69 -20.83 0.71 -12.40
C LYS A 69 -19.72 -0.18 -12.98
N THR A 70 -19.05 0.28 -14.02
CA THR A 70 -17.91 -0.44 -14.63
C THR A 70 -16.76 -0.60 -13.63
N VAL A 71 -16.41 0.45 -12.89
CA VAL A 71 -15.38 0.40 -11.83
C VAL A 71 -15.79 -0.57 -10.73
N LEU A 72 -17.04 -0.51 -10.29
CA LEU A 72 -17.59 -1.39 -9.25
C LEU A 72 -17.55 -2.86 -9.65
N ASP A 73 -17.98 -3.19 -10.87
CA ASP A 73 -18.01 -4.57 -11.38
C ASP A 73 -16.58 -5.14 -11.53
N ARG A 74 -15.64 -4.33 -12.00
CA ARG A 74 -14.22 -4.73 -12.08
C ARG A 74 -13.62 -4.91 -10.68
N TYR A 75 -13.94 -4.03 -9.73
CA TYR A 75 -13.52 -4.19 -8.34
C TYR A 75 -14.05 -5.51 -7.76
N ARG A 76 -15.34 -5.80 -7.92
CA ARG A 76 -15.95 -7.05 -7.44
C ARG A 76 -15.28 -8.25 -8.06
N THR A 77 -15.07 -8.24 -9.38
CA THR A 77 -14.35 -9.31 -10.08
C THR A 77 -12.94 -9.50 -9.54
N PHE A 78 -12.19 -8.41 -9.33
CA PHE A 78 -10.84 -8.46 -8.75
C PHE A 78 -10.86 -9.08 -7.35
N MET A 79 -11.83 -8.70 -6.51
CA MET A 79 -11.94 -9.20 -5.13
C MET A 79 -12.36 -10.69 -5.05
N THR A 80 -12.83 -11.30 -6.14
CA THR A 80 -13.05 -12.75 -6.20
C THR A 80 -11.77 -13.54 -6.47
N MET A 81 -10.70 -12.88 -6.92
CA MET A 81 -9.42 -13.52 -7.20
C MET A 81 -8.70 -13.85 -5.88
N ASP A 82 -7.91 -14.91 -5.89
CA ASP A 82 -7.19 -15.38 -4.68
C ASP A 82 -6.07 -14.44 -4.23
N GLY A 83 -5.62 -13.52 -5.07
CA GLY A 83 -4.58 -12.56 -4.77
C GLY A 83 -4.03 -11.90 -6.02
N PHE A 84 -3.26 -10.84 -5.80
CA PHE A 84 -2.47 -10.19 -6.83
C PHE A 84 -0.99 -10.34 -6.48
N GLN A 85 -0.19 -10.75 -7.44
CA GLN A 85 1.26 -10.80 -7.33
C GLN A 85 1.89 -10.18 -8.57
N SER A 86 2.82 -9.27 -8.39
CA SER A 86 3.60 -8.75 -9.50
C SER A 86 4.61 -9.79 -9.96
N LEU A 87 4.58 -10.10 -11.27
CA LEU A 87 5.55 -11.00 -11.93
C LEU A 87 6.72 -10.23 -12.53
N ALA A 88 6.67 -8.89 -12.52
CA ALA A 88 7.75 -8.06 -12.99
C ALA A 88 8.96 -8.15 -12.05
N LYS A 89 10.16 -7.94 -12.60
CA LYS A 89 11.36 -7.75 -11.80
C LYS A 89 11.17 -6.50 -10.92
N PRO A 90 11.49 -6.58 -9.61
CA PRO A 90 11.46 -5.39 -8.78
C PRO A 90 12.40 -4.32 -9.32
N SER A 91 11.86 -3.18 -9.77
CA SER A 91 12.62 -2.06 -10.28
C SER A 91 11.87 -0.75 -10.02
N VAL A 92 12.57 0.37 -10.10
CA VAL A 92 11.96 1.72 -9.99
C VAL A 92 11.01 2.02 -11.15
N HIS A 93 11.07 1.22 -12.18
CA HIS A 93 10.30 1.34 -13.40
C HIS A 93 9.23 0.26 -13.54
N GLU A 94 9.08 -0.58 -12.53
CA GLU A 94 8.03 -1.58 -12.53
C GLU A 94 6.66 -0.95 -12.80
N PRO A 95 5.87 -1.48 -13.74
CA PRO A 95 4.52 -0.99 -13.98
C PRO A 95 3.65 -1.23 -12.75
N MET A 96 3.31 -0.16 -12.04
CA MET A 96 2.49 -0.21 -10.86
C MET A 96 1.01 -0.20 -11.21
N PRO A 97 0.18 -1.05 -10.58
CA PRO A 97 -1.26 -0.98 -10.74
C PRO A 97 -1.81 0.39 -10.32
N SER A 98 -2.83 0.85 -11.03
CA SER A 98 -3.53 2.08 -10.66
C SER A 98 -4.44 1.85 -9.44
N PHE A 99 -3.86 1.83 -8.25
CA PHE A 99 -4.56 1.55 -6.99
C PHE A 99 -5.75 2.47 -6.71
N HIS A 100 -5.82 3.64 -7.35
CA HIS A 100 -6.98 4.51 -7.20
C HIS A 100 -8.30 3.88 -7.67
N TYR A 101 -8.26 2.98 -8.66
CA TYR A 101 -9.46 2.24 -9.08
C TYR A 101 -9.90 1.24 -8.01
N LEU A 102 -8.94 0.64 -7.31
CA LEU A 102 -9.22 -0.26 -6.19
C LEU A 102 -9.88 0.51 -5.04
N LEU A 103 -9.34 1.67 -4.66
CA LEU A 103 -9.92 2.56 -3.66
C LEU A 103 -11.31 3.05 -4.07
N SER A 104 -11.49 3.49 -5.32
CA SER A 104 -12.78 3.97 -5.81
C SER A 104 -13.82 2.86 -5.84
N GLY A 105 -13.48 1.68 -6.33
CA GLY A 105 -14.39 0.53 -6.36
C GLY A 105 -14.81 0.10 -4.96
N HIS A 106 -13.87 0.10 -4.00
CA HIS A 106 -14.19 -0.18 -2.60
C HIS A 106 -15.18 0.83 -2.02
N ARG A 107 -14.97 2.12 -2.26
CA ARG A 107 -15.89 3.18 -1.80
C ARG A 107 -17.27 3.08 -2.43
N LEU A 108 -17.37 2.63 -3.67
CA LEU A 108 -18.66 2.33 -4.28
C LEU A 108 -19.41 1.21 -3.54
N VAL A 109 -18.69 0.17 -3.06
CA VAL A 109 -19.26 -0.87 -2.20
C VAL A 109 -19.69 -0.27 -0.84
N MET A 110 -18.88 0.60 -0.25
CA MET A 110 -19.22 1.29 1.00
C MET A 110 -20.51 2.13 0.84
N LEU A 111 -20.62 2.86 -0.28
CA LEU A 111 -21.82 3.63 -0.61
C LEU A 111 -23.05 2.73 -0.80
N GLU A 112 -22.88 1.58 -1.43
CA GLU A 112 -23.96 0.60 -1.60
C GLU A 112 -24.42 0.05 -0.25
N ALA A 113 -23.50 -0.30 0.66
CA ALA A 113 -23.85 -0.75 2.01
C ALA A 113 -24.62 0.30 2.80
N LEU A 114 -24.19 1.56 2.78
CA LEU A 114 -24.91 2.67 3.43
C LEU A 114 -26.33 2.83 2.85
N ARG A 115 -26.48 2.75 1.54
CA ARG A 115 -27.78 2.85 0.87
C ARG A 115 -28.70 1.67 1.18
N GLU A 116 -28.15 0.47 1.31
CA GLU A 116 -28.92 -0.74 1.64
C GLU A 116 -29.47 -0.64 3.08
N ALA A 117 -28.63 -0.23 4.02
CA ALA A 117 -29.05 0.01 5.40
C ALA A 117 -30.17 1.04 5.50
N ASP A 118 -30.08 2.15 4.73
CA ASP A 118 -31.07 3.23 4.73
C ASP A 118 -32.41 2.82 4.05
N ARG A 119 -32.37 1.86 3.14
CA ARG A 119 -33.57 1.27 2.53
C ARG A 119 -34.32 0.30 3.47
N GLY A 120 -33.78 0.03 4.64
CA GLY A 120 -34.38 -0.81 5.68
C GLY A 120 -33.87 -2.24 5.72
N ASP A 121 -32.73 -2.54 5.07
CA ASP A 121 -32.06 -3.84 5.20
C ASP A 121 -30.62 -3.65 5.73
N PRO A 122 -30.46 -3.25 7.01
CA PRO A 122 -29.14 -3.07 7.61
C PRO A 122 -28.38 -4.42 7.76
N GLU A 123 -29.10 -5.55 7.88
CA GLU A 123 -28.48 -6.87 7.94
C GLU A 123 -27.80 -7.23 6.62
N ALA A 124 -28.41 -6.93 5.46
CA ALA A 124 -27.79 -7.13 4.16
C ALA A 124 -26.56 -6.23 4.00
N ALA A 125 -26.64 -4.99 4.48
CA ALA A 125 -25.51 -4.06 4.48
C ALA A 125 -24.33 -4.59 5.32
N VAL A 126 -24.59 -5.10 6.53
CA VAL A 126 -23.58 -5.70 7.41
C VAL A 126 -22.94 -6.92 6.74
N ARG A 127 -23.74 -7.84 6.17
CA ARG A 127 -23.21 -9.00 5.43
C ARG A 127 -22.33 -8.60 4.25
N LEU A 128 -22.70 -7.53 3.52
CA LEU A 128 -21.89 -7.01 2.41
C LEU A 128 -20.53 -6.50 2.92
N LEU A 129 -20.52 -5.76 4.03
CA LEU A 129 -19.29 -5.23 4.64
C LEU A 129 -18.41 -6.35 5.20
N GLU A 130 -18.99 -7.34 5.87
CA GLU A 130 -18.29 -8.52 6.40
C GLU A 130 -17.58 -9.28 5.26
N SER A 131 -18.33 -9.65 4.21
CA SER A 131 -17.76 -10.37 3.07
C SER A 131 -16.69 -9.57 2.35
N THR A 132 -16.86 -8.23 2.26
CA THR A 132 -15.86 -7.33 1.66
C THR A 132 -14.61 -7.27 2.53
N LEU A 133 -14.76 -7.17 3.85
CA LEU A 133 -13.64 -7.16 4.79
C LEU A 133 -12.82 -8.44 4.71
N ASP A 134 -13.45 -9.60 4.64
CA ASP A 134 -12.77 -10.90 4.51
C ASP A 134 -11.95 -11.00 3.22
N ARG A 135 -12.48 -10.48 2.12
CA ARG A 135 -11.75 -10.40 0.85
C ARG A 135 -10.54 -9.47 0.94
N VAL A 136 -10.72 -8.27 1.52
CA VAL A 136 -9.61 -7.32 1.73
C VAL A 136 -8.53 -7.94 2.62
N ARG A 137 -8.88 -8.65 3.69
CA ARG A 137 -7.94 -9.36 4.58
C ARG A 137 -7.16 -10.44 3.84
N THR A 138 -7.83 -11.20 2.96
CA THR A 138 -7.18 -12.21 2.10
C THR A 138 -6.14 -11.58 1.19
N GLN A 139 -6.47 -10.45 0.54
CA GLN A 139 -5.55 -9.72 -0.33
C GLN A 139 -4.39 -9.10 0.46
N LEU A 140 -4.65 -8.57 1.66
CA LEU A 140 -3.65 -7.99 2.54
C LEU A 140 -2.53 -8.97 2.89
N VAL A 141 -2.87 -10.23 3.19
CA VAL A 141 -1.87 -11.28 3.49
C VAL A 141 -0.94 -11.51 2.31
N ARG A 142 -1.45 -11.42 1.09
CA ARG A 142 -0.72 -11.73 -0.16
C ARG A 142 -0.04 -10.53 -0.80
N ALA A 143 -0.27 -9.33 -0.28
CA ALA A 143 0.32 -8.11 -0.83
C ALA A 143 1.85 -8.16 -0.79
N ASP A 144 2.47 -8.11 -1.97
CA ASP A 144 3.91 -8.23 -2.17
C ASP A 144 4.65 -6.89 -2.34
N THR A 145 3.92 -5.77 -2.26
CA THR A 145 4.47 -4.41 -2.26
C THR A 145 4.04 -3.63 -1.03
N ILE A 146 4.88 -2.70 -0.56
CA ILE A 146 4.51 -1.80 0.57
C ILE A 146 3.26 -1.00 0.21
N ILE A 147 3.20 -0.44 -1.00
CA ILE A 147 2.04 0.35 -1.46
C ILE A 147 0.77 -0.50 -1.48
N GLY A 148 0.84 -1.73 -2.03
CA GLY A 148 -0.29 -2.66 -2.02
C GLY A 148 -0.78 -2.94 -0.61
N LYS A 149 0.15 -3.23 0.31
CA LYS A 149 -0.18 -3.49 1.72
C LYS A 149 -0.84 -2.29 2.38
N MET A 150 -0.33 -1.08 2.15
CA MET A 150 -0.92 0.17 2.66
C MET A 150 -2.31 0.44 2.09
N VAL A 151 -2.53 0.14 0.80
CA VAL A 151 -3.86 0.26 0.19
C VAL A 151 -4.86 -0.68 0.86
N TYR A 152 -4.53 -1.96 1.04
CA TYR A 152 -5.45 -2.90 1.72
C TYR A 152 -5.72 -2.53 3.18
N LEU A 153 -4.75 -2.00 3.90
CA LEU A 153 -4.97 -1.45 5.25
C LEU A 153 -5.94 -0.26 5.22
N ALA A 154 -5.82 0.63 4.23
CA ALA A 154 -6.76 1.73 4.04
C ALA A 154 -8.18 1.23 3.73
N LEU A 155 -8.34 0.21 2.85
CA LEU A 155 -9.64 -0.40 2.57
C LEU A 155 -10.26 -1.02 3.82
N MET A 156 -9.46 -1.71 4.66
CA MET A 156 -9.94 -2.21 5.95
C MET A 156 -10.43 -1.09 6.85
N SER A 157 -9.66 0.01 6.94
CA SER A 157 -10.05 1.16 7.75
C SER A 157 -11.37 1.77 7.30
N GLU A 158 -11.54 1.99 5.98
CA GLU A 158 -12.77 2.53 5.41
C GLU A 158 -13.97 1.59 5.66
N ASN A 159 -13.78 0.29 5.54
CA ASN A 159 -14.82 -0.72 5.82
C ASN A 159 -15.25 -0.68 7.29
N LEU A 160 -14.31 -0.61 8.24
CA LEU A 160 -14.60 -0.53 9.67
C LEU A 160 -15.31 0.77 10.05
N ASP A 161 -15.01 1.90 9.39
CA ASP A 161 -15.70 3.17 9.60
C ASP A 161 -17.17 3.06 9.19
N VAL A 162 -17.44 2.49 8.01
CA VAL A 162 -18.83 2.32 7.52
C VAL A 162 -19.60 1.30 8.35
N LEU A 163 -18.96 0.19 8.72
CA LEU A 163 -19.57 -0.79 9.62
C LEU A 163 -19.96 -0.15 10.97
N SER A 164 -19.04 0.62 11.56
CA SER A 164 -19.30 1.32 12.82
C SER A 164 -20.47 2.29 12.70
N GLU A 165 -20.57 3.01 11.58
CA GLU A 165 -21.66 3.95 11.32
C GLU A 165 -23.02 3.24 11.18
N ILE A 166 -23.08 2.12 10.46
CA ILE A 166 -24.30 1.34 10.30
C ILE A 166 -24.73 0.77 11.66
N LEU A 167 -23.81 0.17 12.43
CA LEU A 167 -24.12 -0.36 13.76
C LEU A 167 -24.60 0.72 14.74
N ALA A 168 -24.00 1.92 14.68
CA ALA A 168 -24.43 3.04 15.53
C ALA A 168 -25.85 3.54 15.22
N ARG A 169 -26.29 3.43 13.96
CA ARG A 169 -27.62 3.87 13.53
C ARG A 169 -28.71 2.81 13.68
N HIS A 170 -28.37 1.54 13.44
CA HIS A 170 -29.37 0.48 13.30
C HIS A 170 -29.35 -0.55 14.43
N GLY A 171 -28.30 -0.56 15.25
CA GLY A 171 -28.18 -1.44 16.42
C GLY A 171 -26.90 -2.29 16.38
N TYR A 172 -26.30 -2.51 17.54
CA TYR A 172 -25.08 -3.30 17.70
C TYR A 172 -25.35 -4.80 17.78
N ASP A 173 -26.63 -5.22 17.90
CA ASP A 173 -27.09 -6.60 17.78
C ASP A 173 -26.89 -7.17 16.37
N LEU A 174 -26.76 -6.30 15.36
CA LEU A 174 -26.43 -6.67 13.98
C LEU A 174 -24.94 -6.96 13.77
N ALA A 175 -24.09 -6.70 14.77
CA ALA A 175 -22.66 -6.78 14.59
C ALA A 175 -22.17 -8.20 14.22
N PRO A 176 -21.35 -8.32 13.14
CA PRO A 176 -20.72 -9.57 12.80
C PRO A 176 -19.59 -9.89 13.79
N GLU A 177 -19.17 -11.15 13.83
CA GLU A 177 -17.92 -11.48 14.49
C GLU A 177 -16.73 -10.98 13.66
N VAL A 178 -16.04 -9.95 14.15
CA VAL A 178 -14.87 -9.41 13.47
C VAL A 178 -13.59 -9.85 14.20
N PRO A 179 -12.92 -10.93 13.73
CA PRO A 179 -11.73 -11.44 14.42
C PRO A 179 -10.58 -10.42 14.37
N PRO A 180 -9.73 -10.37 15.42
CA PRO A 180 -8.57 -9.49 15.44
C PRO A 180 -7.62 -9.78 14.27
N MET A 181 -6.79 -8.81 13.90
CA MET A 181 -5.79 -9.05 12.85
C MET A 181 -4.83 -10.16 13.25
N THR A 182 -4.62 -11.08 12.32
CA THR A 182 -3.65 -12.16 12.46
C THR A 182 -2.21 -11.65 12.30
N ARG A 183 -1.23 -12.46 12.70
CA ARG A 183 0.19 -12.17 12.45
C ARG A 183 0.46 -12.04 10.93
N ALA A 184 -0.12 -12.93 10.11
CA ALA A 184 0.08 -12.92 8.65
C ALA A 184 -0.40 -11.62 8.00
N GLU A 185 -1.48 -11.04 8.48
CA GLU A 185 -1.99 -9.76 7.97
C GLU A 185 -1.06 -8.59 8.31
N ARG A 186 -0.41 -8.63 9.47
CA ARG A 186 0.57 -7.60 9.89
C ARG A 186 1.97 -7.82 9.35
N ASP A 187 2.30 -9.02 8.86
CA ASP A 187 3.64 -9.38 8.39
C ASP A 187 4.01 -8.61 7.11
N PHE A 188 5.11 -7.87 7.17
CA PHE A 188 5.68 -7.10 6.06
C PHE A 188 6.84 -7.81 5.35
N THR A 189 7.15 -9.06 5.68
CA THR A 189 8.33 -9.77 5.14
C THR A 189 8.37 -9.74 3.62
N LEU A 190 7.26 -10.09 2.95
CA LEU A 190 7.22 -10.16 1.49
C LEU A 190 7.37 -8.77 0.86
N ALA A 191 6.65 -7.78 1.38
CA ALA A 191 6.69 -6.42 0.88
C ALA A 191 8.08 -5.78 1.07
N MET A 192 8.71 -5.98 2.23
CA MET A 192 10.07 -5.47 2.50
C MET A 192 11.13 -6.19 1.66
N ALA A 193 10.99 -7.50 1.44
CA ALA A 193 11.92 -8.23 0.59
C ALA A 193 11.88 -7.73 -0.86
N ARG A 194 10.68 -7.42 -1.38
CA ARG A 194 10.52 -6.86 -2.72
C ARG A 194 11.06 -5.44 -2.83
N GLU A 195 10.77 -4.59 -1.86
CA GLU A 195 11.31 -3.22 -1.77
C GLU A 195 12.83 -3.22 -1.68
N PHE A 196 13.40 -4.11 -0.85
CA PHE A 196 14.84 -4.29 -0.77
C PHE A 196 15.44 -4.76 -2.10
N ALA A 197 14.78 -5.69 -2.80
CA ALA A 197 15.22 -6.16 -4.11
C ALA A 197 15.23 -5.03 -5.15
N MET A 198 14.23 -4.15 -5.13
CA MET A 198 14.18 -2.95 -5.99
C MET A 198 15.38 -2.04 -5.70
N GLY A 199 15.62 -1.71 -4.44
CA GLY A 199 16.79 -0.92 -4.03
C GLY A 199 18.11 -1.59 -4.41
N TYR A 200 18.22 -2.92 -4.23
CA TYR A 200 19.39 -3.69 -4.62
C TYR A 200 19.71 -3.53 -6.12
N TYR A 201 18.73 -3.75 -7.00
CA TYR A 201 18.93 -3.62 -8.44
C TYR A 201 19.26 -2.18 -8.84
N MET A 202 18.62 -1.21 -8.24
CA MET A 202 18.91 0.20 -8.45
C MET A 202 20.37 0.53 -8.10
N TYR A 203 20.84 0.18 -6.90
CA TYR A 203 22.21 0.47 -6.50
C TYR A 203 23.25 -0.30 -7.34
N GLN A 204 22.95 -1.53 -7.76
CA GLN A 204 23.83 -2.30 -8.63
C GLN A 204 23.94 -1.72 -10.05
N SER A 205 22.94 -0.99 -10.52
CA SER A 205 22.98 -0.35 -11.83
C SER A 205 23.74 0.98 -11.85
N LEU A 206 23.77 1.72 -10.73
CA LEU A 206 24.37 3.04 -10.66
C LEU A 206 25.86 3.08 -11.03
N ASP A 207 26.66 2.06 -10.71
CA ASP A 207 28.08 2.04 -11.05
C ASP A 207 28.34 1.74 -12.54
N ARG A 208 27.34 1.24 -13.25
CA ARG A 208 27.38 0.99 -14.71
C ARG A 208 26.95 2.21 -15.50
N HIS A 209 26.29 3.17 -14.87
CA HIS A 209 25.72 4.37 -15.47
C HIS A 209 26.29 5.65 -14.81
N PRO A 210 27.58 5.96 -15.06
CA PRO A 210 28.26 7.09 -14.43
C PRO A 210 27.60 8.44 -14.72
N GLN A 211 26.81 8.55 -15.79
CA GLN A 211 26.02 9.75 -16.13
C GLN A 211 25.03 10.15 -15.04
N PHE A 212 24.60 9.22 -14.18
CA PHE A 212 23.74 9.54 -13.03
C PHE A 212 24.41 10.52 -12.04
N PHE A 213 25.74 10.51 -12.00
CA PHE A 213 26.54 11.37 -11.12
C PHE A 213 26.96 12.68 -11.78
N ASP A 214 26.60 12.91 -13.04
CA ASP A 214 26.86 14.17 -13.74
C ASP A 214 25.86 15.23 -13.26
N THR A 215 26.34 16.17 -12.45
CA THR A 215 25.52 17.24 -11.87
C THR A 215 25.57 18.52 -12.71
N SER A 216 26.38 18.57 -13.78
CA SER A 216 26.58 19.76 -14.60
C SER A 216 25.79 19.71 -15.89
N SER A 217 25.08 20.79 -16.20
CA SER A 217 24.47 21.06 -17.52
C SER A 217 25.48 21.11 -18.68
N ASP A 218 26.76 21.08 -18.38
CA ASP A 218 27.85 21.35 -19.33
C ASP A 218 28.46 20.09 -19.95
N ASN A 219 27.74 18.97 -19.96
CA ASN A 219 28.18 17.73 -20.63
C ASN A 219 29.59 17.23 -20.22
N THR A 220 30.01 17.50 -18.97
CA THR A 220 31.26 17.01 -18.43
C THR A 220 31.11 15.55 -18.04
N TRP A 221 31.70 14.69 -18.86
CA TRP A 221 31.70 13.25 -18.67
C TRP A 221 32.40 12.84 -17.35
N THR A 222 31.65 12.24 -16.42
CA THR A 222 32.22 11.67 -15.19
C THR A 222 32.87 10.31 -15.48
N PRO A 223 34.19 10.16 -15.33
CA PRO A 223 34.83 8.89 -15.62
C PRO A 223 34.31 7.76 -14.71
N GLY A 224 33.96 6.60 -15.29
CA GLY A 224 33.48 5.44 -14.53
C GLY A 224 34.42 4.96 -13.44
N TRP A 225 35.76 5.16 -13.61
CA TRP A 225 36.73 4.83 -12.56
C TRP A 225 36.58 5.72 -11.32
N TRP A 226 36.21 6.99 -11.51
CA TRP A 226 35.95 7.92 -10.41
C TRP A 226 34.69 7.52 -9.64
N VAL A 227 33.61 7.20 -10.36
CA VAL A 227 32.37 6.68 -9.74
C VAL A 227 32.67 5.47 -8.88
N ARG A 228 33.42 4.50 -9.42
CA ARG A 228 33.82 3.29 -8.67
C ARG A 228 34.75 3.58 -7.49
N ALA A 229 35.46 4.70 -7.49
CA ALA A 229 36.27 5.11 -6.35
C ALA A 229 35.40 5.60 -5.18
N VAL A 230 34.33 6.38 -5.47
CA VAL A 230 33.51 7.07 -4.46
C VAL A 230 32.20 6.36 -4.13
N PHE A 231 31.78 5.41 -4.97
CA PHE A 231 30.54 4.64 -4.80
C PHE A 231 30.80 3.13 -4.80
N LYS A 232 30.31 2.45 -3.77
CA LYS A 232 30.38 1.00 -3.59
C LYS A 232 28.99 0.42 -3.38
N PRO A 233 28.35 -0.12 -4.44
CA PRO A 233 26.97 -0.64 -4.37
C PRO A 233 26.74 -1.56 -3.18
N ASN A 234 27.57 -2.59 -3.03
CA ASN A 234 27.42 -3.58 -1.96
C ASN A 234 27.56 -2.98 -0.55
N MET A 235 28.42 -1.96 -0.37
CA MET A 235 28.52 -1.28 0.92
C MET A 235 27.27 -0.45 1.21
N THR A 236 26.70 0.18 0.19
CA THR A 236 25.45 0.94 0.29
C THR A 236 24.29 0.01 0.65
N ILE A 237 24.12 -1.09 -0.10
CA ILE A 237 23.10 -2.11 0.13
C ILE A 237 23.19 -2.67 1.56
N ASN A 238 24.38 -3.05 2.00
CA ASN A 238 24.59 -3.60 3.34
C ASN A 238 24.31 -2.57 4.44
N SER A 239 24.48 -1.28 4.16
CA SER A 239 24.21 -0.22 5.14
C SER A 239 22.73 0.06 5.33
N VAL A 240 21.86 -0.22 4.34
CA VAL A 240 20.41 -0.03 4.43
C VAL A 240 19.67 -1.29 4.89
N LEU A 241 20.23 -2.49 4.67
CA LEU A 241 19.61 -3.77 5.01
C LEU A 241 19.05 -3.84 6.46
N PRO A 242 19.76 -3.32 7.50
CA PRO A 242 19.24 -3.39 8.87
C PRO A 242 17.87 -2.72 9.05
N ALA A 243 17.56 -1.65 8.31
CA ALA A 243 16.27 -0.97 8.40
C ALA A 243 15.11 -1.85 7.87
N TYR A 244 15.36 -2.60 6.79
CA TYR A 244 14.38 -3.57 6.28
C TYR A 244 14.15 -4.72 7.25
N LEU A 245 15.23 -5.27 7.83
CA LEU A 245 15.13 -6.36 8.81
C LEU A 245 14.39 -5.90 10.08
N GLN A 246 14.67 -4.70 10.59
CA GLN A 246 13.96 -4.14 11.73
C GLN A 246 12.45 -4.00 11.44
N ALA A 247 12.06 -3.50 10.26
CA ALA A 247 10.66 -3.38 9.89
C ALA A 247 9.96 -4.74 9.84
N ILE A 248 10.64 -5.77 9.32
CA ILE A 248 10.14 -7.15 9.32
C ILE A 248 9.95 -7.64 10.75
N GLU A 249 10.96 -7.54 11.60
CA GLU A 249 10.91 -7.96 13.00
C GLU A 249 9.77 -7.28 13.76
N LEU A 250 9.66 -5.94 13.66
CA LEU A 250 8.59 -5.18 14.28
C LEU A 250 7.20 -5.62 13.82
N SER A 251 7.04 -5.92 12.52
CA SER A 251 5.76 -6.33 11.93
C SER A 251 5.25 -7.68 12.45
N GLN A 252 6.16 -8.53 12.92
CA GLN A 252 5.86 -9.87 13.41
C GLN A 252 5.58 -9.93 14.91
N LEU A 253 5.76 -8.85 15.63
CA LEU A 253 5.51 -8.76 17.07
C LEU A 253 4.03 -8.93 17.40
N THR A 254 3.75 -9.33 18.64
CA THR A 254 2.41 -9.19 19.19
C THR A 254 2.07 -7.71 19.37
N PRO A 255 0.79 -7.31 19.40
CA PRO A 255 0.42 -5.92 19.64
C PRO A 255 0.93 -5.36 20.99
N LYS A 256 1.08 -6.22 21.98
CA LYS A 256 1.67 -5.85 23.28
C LYS A 256 3.16 -5.55 23.13
N ASP A 257 3.91 -6.50 22.57
CA ASP A 257 5.37 -6.36 22.43
C ASP A 257 5.72 -5.19 21.48
N TYR A 258 4.94 -5.01 20.41
CA TYR A 258 5.11 -3.88 19.51
C TYR A 258 5.00 -2.54 20.27
N ARG A 259 3.99 -2.39 21.11
CA ARG A 259 3.75 -1.16 21.89
C ARG A 259 4.88 -0.87 22.86
N GLU A 260 5.50 -1.90 23.44
CA GLU A 260 6.65 -1.79 24.33
C GLU A 260 7.92 -1.42 23.56
N GLN A 261 8.11 -2.00 22.38
CA GLN A 261 9.36 -1.85 21.62
C GLN A 261 9.37 -0.68 20.63
N VAL A 262 8.22 -0.25 20.10
CA VAL A 262 8.17 0.78 19.05
C VAL A 262 8.78 2.11 19.48
N ASN A 263 8.65 2.48 20.77
CA ASN A 263 9.22 3.71 21.33
C ASN A 263 10.72 3.57 21.65
N GLU A 264 11.20 2.33 21.83
CA GLU A 264 12.60 2.01 22.08
C GLU A 264 13.37 1.69 20.80
N ALA A 265 12.64 1.37 19.73
CA ALA A 265 13.23 1.10 18.42
C ALA A 265 13.85 2.38 17.87
N ALA A 266 15.14 2.55 18.18
CA ALA A 266 15.93 3.65 17.65
C ALA A 266 15.88 3.62 16.10
N GLU A 267 15.76 4.79 15.51
CA GLU A 267 15.97 4.94 14.06
C GLU A 267 17.34 4.36 13.73
N ILE A 268 17.35 3.36 12.84
CA ILE A 268 18.62 2.70 12.47
C ILE A 268 19.49 3.73 11.75
N GLU A 269 20.54 4.17 12.42
CA GLU A 269 21.51 5.04 11.79
C GLU A 269 22.28 4.28 10.72
N VAL A 270 22.20 4.76 9.49
CA VAL A 270 23.00 4.25 8.37
C VAL A 270 24.48 4.46 8.70
N LYS A 271 25.21 3.36 8.88
CA LYS A 271 26.67 3.40 9.18
C LYS A 271 27.41 4.10 8.04
N ALA A 272 27.88 5.30 8.35
CA ALA A 272 28.62 6.12 7.40
C ALA A 272 30.00 5.52 7.10
N SER A 273 30.37 5.45 5.83
CA SER A 273 31.69 5.08 5.37
C SER A 273 32.25 6.15 4.45
N TRP A 274 32.51 7.33 5.02
CA TRP A 274 32.92 8.52 4.28
C TRP A 274 34.22 8.37 3.50
N LEU A 275 35.17 7.55 3.97
CA LEU A 275 36.45 7.33 3.28
C LEU A 275 36.34 6.33 2.13
N ARG A 276 35.48 5.31 2.23
CA ARG A 276 35.42 4.21 1.28
C ARG A 276 34.21 4.24 0.35
N ASN A 277 33.11 4.89 0.78
CA ASN A 277 31.85 4.95 0.07
C ASN A 277 31.08 6.24 0.40
N PRO A 278 31.65 7.44 0.14
CA PRO A 278 31.01 8.70 0.48
C PRO A 278 29.67 8.88 -0.22
N THR A 279 29.60 8.65 -1.54
CA THR A 279 28.37 8.78 -2.32
C THR A 279 27.32 7.78 -1.89
N GLY A 280 27.69 6.54 -1.67
CA GLY A 280 26.75 5.52 -1.16
C GLY A 280 26.23 5.84 0.25
N THR A 281 27.04 6.49 1.10
CA THR A 281 26.60 6.98 2.41
C THR A 281 25.53 8.07 2.28
N ILE A 282 25.71 9.02 1.34
CA ILE A 282 24.71 10.06 1.06
C ILE A 282 23.42 9.44 0.54
N LEU A 283 23.52 8.56 -0.46
CA LEU A 283 22.34 7.90 -1.04
C LEU A 283 21.56 7.06 -0.02
N ALA A 284 22.28 6.29 0.81
CA ALA A 284 21.66 5.49 1.85
C ALA A 284 20.94 6.33 2.93
N ARG A 285 21.48 7.49 3.27
CA ARG A 285 20.85 8.42 4.23
C ARG A 285 19.67 9.19 3.61
N ALA A 286 19.80 9.63 2.37
CA ALA A 286 18.73 10.35 1.67
C ALA A 286 17.55 9.45 1.29
N GLY A 287 17.82 8.20 0.94
CA GLY A 287 16.83 7.21 0.53
C GLY A 287 16.35 6.27 1.63
N GLY A 288 16.79 6.47 2.87
CA GLY A 288 16.39 5.66 4.03
C GLY A 288 14.92 5.94 4.39
N PRO A 289 13.96 5.08 3.99
CA PRO A 289 12.57 5.29 4.32
C PRO A 289 12.29 4.98 5.78
N ALA A 290 11.39 5.74 6.39
CA ALA A 290 10.86 5.46 7.72
C ALA A 290 9.88 4.28 7.66
N PHE A 291 10.39 3.07 7.42
CA PHE A 291 9.57 1.84 7.30
C PHE A 291 8.71 1.57 8.54
N GLN A 292 9.14 2.04 9.69
CA GLN A 292 8.40 1.93 10.93
C GLN A 292 6.98 2.52 10.83
N ASN A 293 6.80 3.61 10.07
CA ASN A 293 5.49 4.24 9.90
C ASN A 293 4.49 3.30 9.20
N TYR A 294 4.95 2.52 8.21
CA TYR A 294 4.10 1.55 7.52
C TYR A 294 3.68 0.40 8.44
N VAL A 295 4.62 -0.10 9.25
CA VAL A 295 4.33 -1.12 10.26
C VAL A 295 3.37 -0.58 11.31
N THR A 296 3.58 0.65 11.80
CA THR A 296 2.70 1.33 12.76
C THR A 296 1.26 1.36 12.25
N GLU A 297 1.05 1.62 10.95
CA GLU A 297 -0.30 1.67 10.40
C GLU A 297 -1.04 0.33 10.51
N ALA A 298 -0.35 -0.80 10.31
CA ALA A 298 -0.98 -2.11 10.51
C ALA A 298 -1.41 -2.32 11.99
N PHE A 299 -0.62 -1.85 12.94
CA PHE A 299 -0.99 -1.91 14.35
C PHE A 299 -2.09 -0.90 14.72
N ASN A 300 -2.17 0.24 14.05
CA ASN A 300 -3.28 1.19 14.19
C ASN A 300 -4.60 0.55 13.75
N ILE A 301 -4.62 -0.14 12.60
CA ILE A 301 -5.80 -0.86 12.12
C ILE A 301 -6.18 -2.01 13.08
N HIS A 302 -5.18 -2.75 13.60
CA HIS A 302 -5.44 -3.74 14.64
C HIS A 302 -6.09 -3.12 15.89
N GLY A 303 -5.60 -1.96 16.33
CA GLY A 303 -6.17 -1.21 17.45
C GLY A 303 -7.60 -0.75 17.18
N LYS A 304 -7.86 -0.21 15.98
CA LYS A 304 -9.19 0.21 15.53
C LYS A 304 -10.20 -0.94 15.57
N LEU A 305 -9.80 -2.11 15.07
CA LEU A 305 -10.60 -3.33 15.07
C LEU A 305 -10.88 -3.82 16.49
N SER A 306 -9.86 -3.80 17.37
CA SER A 306 -10.01 -4.15 18.78
C SER A 306 -10.98 -3.20 19.50
N LEU A 307 -10.91 -1.89 19.21
CA LEU A 307 -11.82 -0.90 19.75
C LEU A 307 -13.26 -1.15 19.29
N LEU A 308 -13.48 -1.43 18.01
CA LEU A 308 -14.81 -1.77 17.48
C LEU A 308 -15.40 -2.98 18.22
N ASN A 309 -14.62 -4.06 18.40
CA ASN A 309 -15.07 -5.23 19.12
C ASN A 309 -15.43 -4.92 20.59
N GLN A 310 -14.68 -4.05 21.25
CA GLN A 310 -14.99 -3.60 22.61
C GLN A 310 -16.32 -2.81 22.65
N VAL A 311 -16.55 -1.91 21.69
CA VAL A 311 -17.81 -1.16 21.58
C VAL A 311 -18.98 -2.09 21.34
N ILE A 312 -18.83 -3.08 20.44
CA ILE A 312 -19.85 -4.09 20.17
C ILE A 312 -20.16 -4.89 21.45
N ALA A 313 -19.15 -5.38 22.15
CA ALA A 313 -19.33 -6.14 23.38
C ALA A 313 -20.00 -5.31 24.49
N PHE A 314 -19.70 -4.01 24.58
CA PHE A 314 -20.28 -3.13 25.60
C PHE A 314 -21.71 -2.71 25.27
N LYS A 315 -22.04 -2.43 24.00
CA LYS A 315 -23.33 -1.94 23.54
C LYS A 315 -24.32 -3.04 23.15
N GLY A 316 -23.80 -4.24 22.84
CA GLY A 316 -24.62 -5.40 22.49
C GLY A 316 -25.16 -6.18 23.70
N VAL A 317 -24.85 -5.76 24.94
CA VAL A 317 -25.48 -6.34 26.16
C VAL A 317 -26.86 -5.73 26.32
N PRO A 318 -27.94 -6.54 26.29
CA PRO A 318 -29.27 -6.07 26.61
C PRO A 318 -29.31 -5.54 28.06
N ASP A 319 -30.00 -4.42 28.29
CA ASP A 319 -30.28 -3.87 29.61
C ASP A 319 -31.11 -4.83 30.49
#